data_635dc0ffa6d8cdeabc01d49adde68b90
#
_entry.id   635dc0ffa6d8cdeabc01d49adde68b90
#
_cell.length_a   1.000
_cell.length_b   1.000
_cell.length_c   1.000
_cell.angle_alpha   90.00
_cell.angle_beta   90.00
_cell.angle_gamma   90.00
#
_symmetry.space_group_name_H-M   'P 1'
#
loop_
_entity.id
_entity.type
_entity.pdbx_description
1 polymer ?
#
loop_
_entity_poly.entity_id
_entity_poly.type
_entity_poly.pdbx_seq_one_letter_code
_entity_poly.pdbx_strand_id
1 'polypeptide(L)'
;MNRQVIINADDFGMSAGVNRGIIDAFNAGGITSTSLMVNMPGFPEAVQLAHQYPDLSVGLHFNLTMGRPVSDPASIPSLVKEDGTFRSGAAPQGWDWRDVHKELAAQWDRFTSTGLRPTHLDSHHLLHQDHAEIYKVMARKAYNEGVPLRRSQVAHPLSGVPAPKMTDFIMLDTYGDDKGRERLRQHLLSLRGGITEIMCHPGYEDEVLMEPSPWADIRKQELALFTSPEVANTLAAIGVSPINYRVLQRRKPSARSRARYRSKSARTRRLLPSQPYAVLQRQSREKRKRSINEKKVPFRYNK
;
A
#
# COMPACT_ATOMS: atom_id res chain seq x y z
N MET A 1 -8.50 -10.10 23.51
CA MET A 1 -7.44 -9.36 22.80
C MET A 1 -7.87 -7.91 22.69
N ASN A 2 -6.97 -6.96 22.95
CA ASN A 2 -7.27 -5.53 22.78
C ASN A 2 -7.55 -5.23 21.31
N ARG A 3 -8.54 -4.37 21.06
CA ARG A 3 -8.82 -3.85 19.73
C ARG A 3 -7.89 -2.66 19.46
N GLN A 4 -7.17 -2.70 18.37
CA GLN A 4 -6.24 -1.66 17.95
C GLN A 4 -6.46 -1.31 16.48
N VAL A 5 -6.28 -0.06 16.11
CA VAL A 5 -6.47 0.41 14.75
C VAL A 5 -5.29 1.24 14.27
N ILE A 6 -4.85 0.98 13.05
CA ILE A 6 -3.96 1.83 12.25
C ILE A 6 -4.85 2.50 11.20
N ILE A 7 -4.86 3.82 11.14
CA ILE A 7 -5.50 4.55 10.06
C ILE A 7 -4.38 5.10 9.19
N ASN A 8 -4.26 4.56 7.96
CA ASN A 8 -3.21 4.91 7.03
C ASN A 8 -3.74 5.76 5.89
N ALA A 9 -3.18 6.96 5.74
CA ALA A 9 -3.44 7.82 4.59
C ALA A 9 -2.43 7.49 3.48
N ASP A 10 -2.93 7.06 2.33
CA ASP A 10 -2.12 6.73 1.17
C ASP A 10 -1.73 8.01 0.40
N ASP A 11 -0.72 7.91 -0.47
CA ASP A 11 -0.30 8.91 -1.45
C ASP A 11 0.43 10.14 -0.90
N PHE A 12 0.99 10.12 0.30
CA PHE A 12 1.89 11.20 0.76
C PHE A 12 3.02 11.44 -0.25
N GLY A 13 3.32 12.68 -0.56
CA GLY A 13 4.29 13.03 -1.60
C GLY A 13 3.73 13.06 -3.03
N MET A 14 2.46 12.75 -3.24
CA MET A 14 1.83 12.86 -4.55
C MET A 14 1.82 14.31 -5.03
N SER A 15 1.36 15.23 -4.17
CA SER A 15 1.25 16.66 -4.44
C SER A 15 1.26 17.48 -3.15
N ALA A 16 1.39 18.80 -3.25
CA ALA A 16 1.32 19.69 -2.09
C ALA A 16 -0.07 19.66 -1.42
N GLY A 17 -1.14 19.58 -2.19
CA GLY A 17 -2.50 19.48 -1.66
C GLY A 17 -2.74 18.20 -0.87
N VAL A 18 -2.25 17.06 -1.38
CA VAL A 18 -2.31 15.78 -0.66
C VAL A 18 -1.45 15.81 0.59
N ASN A 19 -0.23 16.36 0.52
CA ASN A 19 0.65 16.49 1.67
C ASN A 19 -0.02 17.26 2.81
N ARG A 20 -0.56 18.44 2.50
CA ARG A 20 -1.26 19.28 3.48
C ARG A 20 -2.47 18.56 4.07
N GLY A 21 -3.29 17.91 3.26
CA GLY A 21 -4.47 17.18 3.73
C GLY A 21 -4.13 16.04 4.69
N ILE A 22 -3.04 15.31 4.42
CA ILE A 22 -2.53 14.25 5.30
C ILE A 22 -2.05 14.81 6.64
N ILE A 23 -1.32 15.94 6.63
CA ILE A 23 -0.86 16.58 7.87
C ILE A 23 -2.04 17.12 8.69
N ASP A 24 -3.03 17.73 8.04
CA ASP A 24 -4.23 18.23 8.73
C ASP A 24 -5.02 17.07 9.37
N ALA A 25 -5.16 15.95 8.66
CA ALA A 25 -5.79 14.75 9.20
C ALA A 25 -4.99 14.13 10.36
N PHE A 26 -3.67 14.18 10.32
CA PHE A 26 -2.81 13.72 11.41
C PHE A 26 -2.95 14.63 12.64
N ASN A 27 -2.90 15.94 12.47
CA ASN A 27 -3.06 16.92 13.55
C ASN A 27 -4.44 16.84 14.22
N ALA A 28 -5.48 16.48 13.47
CA ALA A 28 -6.82 16.25 13.99
C ALA A 28 -6.97 14.89 14.70
N GLY A 29 -5.96 14.02 14.67
CA GLY A 29 -6.04 12.67 15.25
C GLY A 29 -6.86 11.68 14.41
N GLY A 30 -7.20 12.03 13.16
CA GLY A 30 -7.96 11.17 12.25
C GLY A 30 -7.14 10.06 11.61
N ILE A 31 -5.81 10.21 11.53
CA ILE A 31 -4.88 9.20 11.01
C ILE A 31 -3.69 9.00 11.96
N THR A 32 -3.03 7.87 11.84
CA THR A 32 -1.83 7.53 12.65
C THR A 32 -0.62 7.17 11.80
N SER A 33 -0.84 7.00 10.50
CA SER A 33 0.17 6.50 9.56
C SER A 33 -0.10 7.05 8.18
N THR A 34 0.94 7.08 7.35
CA THR A 34 0.86 7.43 5.93
C THR A 34 1.89 6.66 5.13
N SER A 35 1.70 6.55 3.83
CA SER A 35 2.66 5.92 2.91
C SER A 35 3.08 6.87 1.79
N LEU A 36 4.41 7.01 1.60
CA LEU A 36 5.09 8.02 0.82
C LEU A 36 5.43 7.55 -0.59
N MET A 37 4.96 8.27 -1.59
CA MET A 37 5.34 8.15 -3.00
C MET A 37 6.61 8.94 -3.28
N VAL A 38 7.73 8.24 -3.43
CA VAL A 38 9.04 8.89 -3.57
C VAL A 38 9.33 9.47 -4.96
N ASN A 39 8.53 9.12 -5.96
CA ASN A 39 8.72 9.50 -7.35
C ASN A 39 7.76 10.61 -7.84
N MET A 40 6.95 11.17 -6.93
CA MET A 40 5.94 12.17 -7.28
C MET A 40 6.39 13.60 -6.93
N PRO A 41 5.76 14.64 -7.52
CA PRO A 41 6.19 16.04 -7.36
C PRO A 41 6.19 16.55 -5.93
N GLY A 42 5.28 16.10 -5.07
CA GLY A 42 5.19 16.50 -3.67
C GLY A 42 6.23 15.85 -2.74
N PHE A 43 7.06 14.92 -3.25
CA PHE A 43 8.03 14.18 -2.44
C PHE A 43 9.00 15.08 -1.62
N PRO A 44 9.64 16.13 -2.18
CA PRO A 44 10.56 16.97 -1.40
C PRO A 44 9.90 17.64 -0.18
N GLU A 45 8.68 18.15 -0.35
CA GLU A 45 7.91 18.75 0.73
C GLU A 45 7.48 17.68 1.76
N ALA A 46 7.01 16.53 1.28
CA ALA A 46 6.61 15.41 2.15
C ALA A 46 7.76 14.95 3.06
N VAL A 47 9.01 14.95 2.55
CA VAL A 47 10.19 14.64 3.36
C VAL A 47 10.39 15.66 4.47
N GLN A 48 10.27 16.96 4.17
CA GLN A 48 10.36 18.02 5.17
C GLN A 48 9.29 17.88 6.26
N LEU A 49 8.05 17.65 5.84
CA LEU A 49 6.92 17.40 6.75
C LEU A 49 7.15 16.15 7.61
N ALA A 50 7.62 15.04 7.04
CA ALA A 50 7.93 13.85 7.80
C ALA A 50 8.99 14.05 8.89
N HIS A 51 9.96 14.94 8.66
CA HIS A 51 10.93 15.35 9.69
C HIS A 51 10.32 16.27 10.74
N GLN A 52 9.38 17.14 10.37
CA GLN A 52 8.67 18.04 11.30
C GLN A 52 7.66 17.29 12.17
N TYR A 53 7.10 16.19 11.68
CA TYR A 53 6.10 15.36 12.37
C TYR A 53 6.64 13.96 12.67
N PRO A 54 7.62 13.80 13.58
CA PRO A 54 8.30 12.52 13.84
C PRO A 54 7.37 11.42 14.39
N ASP A 55 6.23 11.79 14.95
CA ASP A 55 5.23 10.84 15.45
C ASP A 55 4.37 10.25 14.34
N LEU A 56 4.27 10.91 13.20
CA LEU A 56 3.62 10.35 12.02
C LEU A 56 4.43 9.14 11.51
N SER A 57 3.79 8.01 11.42
CA SER A 57 4.41 6.79 10.90
C SER A 57 4.40 6.82 9.38
N VAL A 58 5.57 6.88 8.73
CA VAL A 58 5.67 7.01 7.27
C VAL A 58 6.23 5.73 6.65
N GLY A 59 5.44 5.06 5.80
CA GLY A 59 5.84 3.89 5.01
C GLY A 59 6.26 4.24 3.59
N LEU A 60 6.75 3.27 2.82
CA LEU A 60 6.97 3.42 1.39
C LEU A 60 5.71 2.98 0.62
N HIS A 61 5.11 3.90 -0.13
CA HIS A 61 4.03 3.63 -1.09
C HIS A 61 4.63 3.25 -2.45
N PHE A 62 4.90 1.96 -2.66
CA PHE A 62 5.56 1.47 -3.87
C PHE A 62 4.69 1.71 -5.10
N ASN A 63 5.19 2.50 -6.03
CA ASN A 63 4.46 2.95 -7.20
C ASN A 63 5.11 2.44 -8.49
N LEU A 64 4.29 1.85 -9.36
CA LEU A 64 4.67 1.37 -10.71
C LEU A 64 3.70 1.85 -11.80
N THR A 65 2.79 2.77 -11.48
CA THR A 65 1.64 3.09 -12.35
C THR A 65 1.46 4.57 -12.60
N MET A 66 2.15 5.44 -11.86
CA MET A 66 1.96 6.88 -11.95
C MET A 66 3.29 7.64 -11.99
N GLY A 67 3.41 8.60 -12.89
CA GLY A 67 4.58 9.46 -13.03
C GLY A 67 5.79 8.74 -13.67
N ARG A 68 6.99 9.26 -13.38
CA ARG A 68 8.25 8.67 -13.84
C ARG A 68 8.86 7.76 -12.77
N PRO A 69 9.57 6.69 -13.14
CA PRO A 69 10.30 5.86 -12.19
C PRO A 69 11.47 6.62 -11.54
N VAL A 70 11.96 6.07 -10.43
CA VAL A 70 13.23 6.48 -9.82
C VAL A 70 14.41 5.90 -10.58
N SER A 71 14.28 4.67 -11.06
CA SER A 71 15.29 4.04 -11.93
C SER A 71 15.38 4.74 -13.28
N ASP A 72 16.53 4.66 -13.93
CA ASP A 72 16.66 5.02 -15.36
C ASP A 72 15.66 4.21 -16.21
N PRO A 73 14.75 4.86 -16.96
CA PRO A 73 13.77 4.20 -17.80
C PRO A 73 14.36 3.14 -18.74
N ALA A 74 15.54 3.42 -19.34
CA ALA A 74 16.22 2.48 -20.22
C ALA A 74 16.62 1.18 -19.51
N SER A 75 16.73 1.22 -18.20
CA SER A 75 17.13 0.08 -17.37
C SER A 75 15.97 -0.79 -16.88
N ILE A 76 14.73 -0.34 -17.09
CA ILE A 76 13.47 -1.01 -16.69
C ILE A 76 12.41 -0.94 -17.81
N PRO A 77 12.77 -1.33 -19.06
CA PRO A 77 11.95 -1.07 -20.25
C PRO A 77 10.57 -1.74 -20.19
N SER A 78 10.40 -2.80 -19.40
CA SER A 78 9.11 -3.49 -19.29
C SER A 78 8.08 -2.66 -18.50
N LEU A 79 8.50 -1.70 -17.66
CA LEU A 79 7.63 -0.93 -16.79
C LEU A 79 7.21 0.43 -17.39
N VAL A 80 7.92 0.91 -18.42
CA VAL A 80 7.77 2.26 -18.94
C VAL A 80 7.26 2.32 -20.38
N LYS A 81 6.66 3.45 -20.74
CA LYS A 81 6.33 3.82 -22.11
C LYS A 81 7.55 4.47 -22.78
N GLU A 82 7.41 4.80 -24.06
CA GLU A 82 8.45 5.51 -24.83
C GLU A 82 8.80 6.89 -24.26
N ASP A 83 7.84 7.58 -23.65
CA ASP A 83 8.06 8.86 -22.98
C ASP A 83 8.78 8.73 -21.63
N GLY A 84 9.10 7.51 -21.19
CA GLY A 84 9.78 7.20 -19.95
C GLY A 84 8.89 7.26 -18.70
N THR A 85 7.57 7.45 -18.84
CA THR A 85 6.61 7.35 -17.73
C THR A 85 6.19 5.89 -17.52
N PHE A 86 5.71 5.57 -16.32
CA PHE A 86 5.14 4.25 -16.07
C PHE A 86 3.97 3.95 -17.01
N ARG A 87 3.83 2.67 -17.36
CA ARG A 87 2.63 2.19 -18.07
C ARG A 87 1.44 2.30 -17.12
N SER A 88 0.53 3.23 -17.40
CA SER A 88 -0.73 3.33 -16.68
C SER A 88 -1.63 2.12 -16.98
N GLY A 89 -2.33 1.64 -15.97
CA GLY A 89 -3.26 0.52 -16.10
C GLY A 89 -2.83 -0.73 -15.34
N ALA A 90 -3.83 -1.41 -14.82
CA ALA A 90 -3.72 -2.44 -13.80
C ALA A 90 -3.17 -3.81 -14.28
N ALA A 91 -2.57 -3.91 -15.45
CA ALA A 91 -2.14 -5.21 -15.94
C ALA A 91 -0.62 -5.30 -16.10
N PRO A 92 0.08 -6.05 -15.24
CA PRO A 92 1.50 -6.35 -15.39
C PRO A 92 1.74 -7.41 -16.47
N GLN A 93 0.90 -7.47 -17.50
CA GLN A 93 1.14 -8.34 -18.64
C GLN A 93 2.38 -7.83 -19.37
N GLY A 94 3.45 -8.63 -19.32
CA GLY A 94 4.73 -8.31 -19.95
C GLY A 94 5.74 -7.62 -19.04
N TRP A 95 5.46 -7.41 -17.76
CA TRP A 95 6.46 -6.89 -16.82
C TRP A 95 7.56 -7.92 -16.54
N ASP A 96 8.82 -7.52 -16.68
CA ASP A 96 9.95 -8.30 -16.19
C ASP A 96 10.09 -8.07 -14.68
N TRP A 97 10.10 -9.15 -13.91
CA TRP A 97 10.23 -9.10 -12.44
C TRP A 97 11.58 -8.54 -11.99
N ARG A 98 12.59 -8.59 -12.83
CA ARG A 98 13.89 -7.94 -12.58
C ARG A 98 13.73 -6.43 -12.57
N ASP A 99 12.93 -5.87 -13.47
CA ASP A 99 12.63 -4.44 -13.54
C ASP A 99 11.83 -4.01 -12.31
N VAL A 100 10.82 -4.80 -11.92
CA VAL A 100 10.05 -4.56 -10.67
C VAL A 100 10.95 -4.57 -9.44
N HIS A 101 11.87 -5.54 -9.34
CA HIS A 101 12.84 -5.59 -8.23
C HIS A 101 13.77 -4.38 -8.23
N LYS A 102 14.23 -3.96 -9.40
CA LYS A 102 15.14 -2.82 -9.56
C LYS A 102 14.45 -1.54 -9.13
N GLU A 103 13.24 -1.31 -9.61
CA GLU A 103 12.49 -0.11 -9.25
C GLU A 103 12.11 -0.08 -7.75
N LEU A 104 11.71 -1.22 -7.16
CA LEU A 104 11.48 -1.27 -5.72
C LEU A 104 12.75 -0.95 -4.92
N ALA A 105 13.89 -1.42 -5.36
CA ALA A 105 15.17 -1.09 -4.72
C ALA A 105 15.47 0.41 -4.85
N ALA A 106 15.31 0.99 -6.04
CA ALA A 106 15.55 2.41 -6.29
C ALA A 106 14.62 3.32 -5.46
N GLN A 107 13.32 3.00 -5.40
CA GLN A 107 12.37 3.76 -4.58
C GLN A 107 12.70 3.63 -3.08
N TRP A 108 13.07 2.45 -2.62
CA TRP A 108 13.50 2.24 -1.24
C TRP A 108 14.76 3.04 -0.89
N ASP A 109 15.76 3.02 -1.78
CA ASP A 109 17.02 3.70 -1.58
C ASP A 109 16.82 5.23 -1.61
N ARG A 110 15.96 5.73 -2.51
CA ARG A 110 15.56 7.16 -2.52
C ARG A 110 14.86 7.56 -1.23
N PHE A 111 13.95 6.73 -0.71
CA PHE A 111 13.33 6.99 0.59
C PHE A 111 14.38 7.08 1.70
N THR A 112 15.24 6.07 1.80
CA THR A 112 16.21 5.99 2.90
C THR A 112 17.34 7.01 2.80
N SER A 113 17.64 7.53 1.61
CA SER A 113 18.61 8.62 1.42
C SER A 113 18.18 9.95 2.05
N THR A 114 16.91 10.11 2.38
CA THR A 114 16.37 11.29 3.09
C THR A 114 16.70 11.31 4.60
N GLY A 115 17.30 10.25 5.12
CA GLY A 115 17.49 10.03 6.56
C GLY A 115 16.31 9.37 7.27
N LEU A 116 15.15 9.30 6.61
CA LEU A 116 13.98 8.60 7.13
C LEU A 116 14.13 7.08 6.94
N ARG A 117 13.36 6.31 7.73
CA ARG A 117 13.25 4.86 7.58
C ARG A 117 11.79 4.48 7.37
N PRO A 118 11.45 3.75 6.30
CA PRO A 118 10.08 3.29 6.10
C PRO A 118 9.58 2.51 7.30
N THR A 119 8.40 2.85 7.81
CA THR A 119 7.78 2.14 8.93
C THR A 119 7.04 0.89 8.47
N HIS A 120 6.61 0.87 7.23
CA HIS A 120 5.93 -0.23 6.54
C HIS A 120 6.11 -0.12 5.02
N LEU A 121 5.57 -1.08 4.31
CA LEU A 121 5.56 -1.14 2.85
C LEU A 121 4.14 -1.45 2.37
N ASP A 122 3.64 -0.69 1.42
CA ASP A 122 2.41 -0.94 0.68
C ASP A 122 2.57 -0.55 -0.79
N SER A 123 1.51 -0.49 -1.59
CA SER A 123 1.63 -0.12 -3.00
C SER A 123 0.46 0.68 -3.52
N HIS A 124 0.78 1.67 -4.34
CA HIS A 124 -0.18 2.46 -5.11
C HIS A 124 -1.04 1.56 -6.00
N HIS A 125 -2.32 1.92 -6.17
CA HIS A 125 -3.33 1.13 -6.88
C HIS A 125 -3.44 -0.32 -6.38
N LEU A 126 -3.08 -0.59 -5.13
CA LEU A 126 -3.18 -1.90 -4.49
C LEU A 126 -2.52 -3.04 -5.28
N LEU A 127 -1.47 -2.77 -6.05
CA LEU A 127 -0.82 -3.74 -6.94
C LEU A 127 -0.46 -5.06 -6.24
N HIS A 128 -0.10 -5.01 -4.95
CA HIS A 128 0.20 -6.19 -4.15
C HIS A 128 -1.04 -7.03 -3.81
N GLN A 129 -2.26 -6.48 -3.95
CA GLN A 129 -3.50 -7.23 -3.78
C GLN A 129 -3.78 -8.12 -4.99
N ASP A 130 -3.53 -7.57 -6.19
CA ASP A 130 -3.96 -8.22 -7.43
C ASP A 130 -2.87 -9.11 -8.06
N HIS A 131 -1.59 -8.88 -7.71
CA HIS A 131 -0.47 -9.51 -8.40
C HIS A 131 0.44 -10.28 -7.45
N ALA A 132 0.33 -11.60 -7.48
CA ALA A 132 1.10 -12.50 -6.61
C ALA A 132 2.62 -12.30 -6.69
N GLU A 133 3.16 -11.98 -7.87
CA GLU A 133 4.61 -11.77 -8.02
C GLU A 133 5.04 -10.43 -7.40
N ILE A 134 4.24 -9.35 -7.55
CA ILE A 134 4.49 -8.08 -6.87
C ILE A 134 4.44 -8.31 -5.36
N TYR A 135 3.40 -9.00 -4.86
CA TYR A 135 3.31 -9.34 -3.45
C TYR A 135 4.55 -10.08 -2.94
N LYS A 136 5.07 -11.08 -3.69
CA LYS A 136 6.29 -11.81 -3.33
C LYS A 136 7.53 -10.92 -3.27
N VAL A 137 7.69 -10.04 -4.26
CA VAL A 137 8.81 -9.08 -4.31
C VAL A 137 8.77 -8.17 -3.08
N MET A 138 7.61 -7.59 -2.81
CA MET A 138 7.40 -6.71 -1.66
C MET A 138 7.53 -7.45 -0.32
N ALA A 139 6.97 -8.65 -0.18
CA ALA A 139 7.08 -9.47 1.02
C ALA A 139 8.54 -9.80 1.35
N ARG A 140 9.35 -10.11 0.34
CA ARG A 140 10.79 -10.34 0.50
C ARG A 140 11.52 -9.07 0.95
N LYS A 141 11.21 -7.91 0.35
CA LYS A 141 11.80 -6.62 0.74
C LYS A 141 11.42 -6.29 2.18
N ALA A 142 10.14 -6.33 2.52
CA ALA A 142 9.63 -6.05 3.85
C ALA A 142 10.28 -6.93 4.93
N TYR A 143 10.38 -8.24 4.68
CA TYR A 143 11.07 -9.15 5.60
C TYR A 143 12.54 -8.80 5.78
N ASN A 144 13.28 -8.54 4.70
CA ASN A 144 14.70 -8.23 4.74
C ASN A 144 15.01 -6.92 5.47
N GLU A 145 14.09 -5.95 5.37
CA GLU A 145 14.22 -4.65 6.04
C GLU A 145 13.64 -4.64 7.46
N GLY A 146 12.91 -5.70 7.84
CA GLY A 146 12.29 -5.80 9.16
C GLY A 146 11.05 -4.93 9.33
N VAL A 147 10.43 -4.50 8.23
CA VAL A 147 9.20 -3.70 8.23
C VAL A 147 7.98 -4.57 7.93
N PRO A 148 6.78 -4.23 8.43
CA PRO A 148 5.55 -4.87 8.03
C PRO A 148 5.20 -4.56 6.58
N LEU A 149 4.43 -5.45 5.96
CA LEU A 149 3.76 -5.25 4.69
C LEU A 149 2.26 -5.07 4.94
N ARG A 150 1.62 -4.11 4.25
CA ARG A 150 0.15 -4.02 4.24
C ARG A 150 -0.46 -5.38 3.91
N ARG A 151 -1.47 -5.77 4.68
CA ARG A 151 -2.16 -7.05 4.49
C ARG A 151 -2.81 -7.12 3.10
N SER A 152 -2.63 -8.23 2.41
CA SER A 152 -3.47 -8.56 1.25
C SER A 152 -4.75 -9.27 1.70
N GLN A 153 -5.89 -8.88 1.13
CA GLN A 153 -7.16 -9.60 1.27
C GLN A 153 -7.18 -10.90 0.45
N VAL A 154 -6.32 -10.97 -0.57
CA VAL A 154 -6.13 -12.15 -1.41
C VAL A 154 -4.99 -12.99 -0.87
N ALA A 155 -5.22 -14.29 -0.73
CA ALA A 155 -4.16 -15.22 -0.34
C ALA A 155 -3.15 -15.40 -1.49
N HIS A 156 -1.92 -14.98 -1.26
CA HIS A 156 -0.82 -15.18 -2.20
C HIS A 156 0.12 -16.29 -1.70
N PRO A 157 0.44 -17.29 -2.53
CA PRO A 157 1.38 -18.33 -2.15
C PRO A 157 2.79 -17.74 -2.01
N LEU A 158 3.36 -17.83 -0.81
CA LEU A 158 4.70 -17.34 -0.48
C LEU A 158 5.78 -18.44 -0.55
N SER A 159 5.69 -19.35 -1.51
CA SER A 159 6.69 -20.42 -1.67
C SER A 159 8.10 -19.85 -1.72
N GLY A 160 8.92 -20.17 -0.73
CA GLY A 160 10.30 -19.69 -0.62
C GLY A 160 10.47 -18.21 -0.29
N VAL A 161 9.42 -17.54 0.18
CA VAL A 161 9.47 -16.17 0.70
C VAL A 161 9.01 -16.18 2.16
N PRO A 162 9.78 -15.59 3.08
CA PRO A 162 9.33 -15.48 4.46
C PRO A 162 8.13 -14.55 4.56
N ALA A 163 7.16 -14.92 5.40
CA ALA A 163 6.00 -14.07 5.66
C ALA A 163 6.44 -12.80 6.43
N PRO A 164 6.18 -11.59 5.91
CA PRO A 164 6.38 -10.36 6.66
C PRO A 164 5.34 -10.26 7.79
N LYS A 165 5.56 -9.34 8.73
CA LYS A 165 4.49 -8.93 9.66
C LYS A 165 3.42 -8.18 8.88
N MET A 166 2.17 -8.34 9.31
CA MET A 166 0.99 -7.66 8.75
C MET A 166 0.00 -7.39 9.89
N THR A 167 -0.96 -6.51 9.65
CA THR A 167 -2.14 -6.37 10.50
C THR A 167 -3.00 -7.64 10.47
N ASP A 168 -3.86 -7.84 11.47
CA ASP A 168 -4.77 -9.00 11.49
C ASP A 168 -5.92 -8.82 10.52
N PHE A 169 -6.36 -7.57 10.32
CA PHE A 169 -7.47 -7.21 9.43
C PHE A 169 -7.12 -5.96 8.63
N ILE A 170 -7.80 -5.75 7.50
CA ILE A 170 -7.69 -4.56 6.66
C ILE A 170 -9.04 -4.19 6.07
N MET A 171 -9.31 -2.89 6.00
CA MET A 171 -10.45 -2.28 5.33
C MET A 171 -9.91 -1.37 4.22
N LEU A 172 -10.26 -1.68 2.98
CA LEU A 172 -9.76 -1.01 1.75
C LEU A 172 -10.86 -0.19 1.06
N ASP A 173 -11.96 0.06 1.76
CA ASP A 173 -13.05 0.88 1.24
C ASP A 173 -12.65 2.35 1.22
N THR A 174 -13.22 3.09 0.27
CA THR A 174 -13.18 4.55 0.28
C THR A 174 -14.38 5.12 1.03
N TYR A 175 -14.25 6.35 1.51
CA TYR A 175 -15.28 7.03 2.31
C TYR A 175 -15.75 8.34 1.67
N GLY A 176 -15.40 8.54 0.40
CA GLY A 176 -15.67 9.75 -0.36
C GLY A 176 -16.98 9.70 -1.16
N ASP A 177 -18.06 9.21 -0.57
CA ASP A 177 -19.41 9.24 -1.12
C ASP A 177 -20.45 9.55 -0.04
N ASP A 178 -21.71 9.71 -0.42
CA ASP A 178 -22.82 10.08 0.50
C ASP A 178 -22.96 9.13 1.70
N LYS A 179 -22.50 7.89 1.58
CA LYS A 179 -22.54 6.87 2.65
C LYS A 179 -21.18 6.70 3.35
N GLY A 180 -20.17 7.42 2.94
CA GLY A 180 -18.80 7.25 3.42
C GLY A 180 -18.69 7.43 4.93
N ARG A 181 -19.33 8.46 5.49
CA ARG A 181 -19.36 8.69 6.94
C ARG A 181 -19.97 7.52 7.70
N GLU A 182 -21.12 7.03 7.28
CA GLU A 182 -21.78 5.90 7.96
C GLU A 182 -20.97 4.60 7.78
N ARG A 183 -20.39 4.37 6.61
CA ARG A 183 -19.51 3.22 6.36
C ARG A 183 -18.28 3.25 7.28
N LEU A 184 -17.61 4.41 7.41
CA LEU A 184 -16.49 4.57 8.35
C LEU A 184 -16.91 4.28 9.78
N ARG A 185 -18.04 4.86 10.22
CA ARG A 185 -18.59 4.59 11.55
C ARG A 185 -18.86 3.12 11.79
N GLN A 186 -19.46 2.40 10.83
CA GLN A 186 -19.70 0.96 10.91
C GLN A 186 -18.40 0.17 10.99
N HIS A 187 -17.38 0.54 10.22
CA HIS A 187 -16.07 -0.08 10.30
C HIS A 187 -15.43 0.09 11.67
N LEU A 188 -15.46 1.29 12.23
CA LEU A 188 -14.94 1.56 13.58
C LEU A 188 -15.69 0.74 14.64
N LEU A 189 -17.01 0.66 14.58
CA LEU A 189 -17.82 -0.11 15.52
C LEU A 189 -17.63 -1.64 15.38
N SER A 190 -17.26 -2.13 14.20
CA SER A 190 -17.07 -3.55 13.90
C SER A 190 -15.65 -4.05 14.13
N LEU A 191 -14.73 -3.21 14.65
CA LEU A 191 -13.35 -3.59 14.91
C LEU A 191 -13.25 -4.84 15.82
N ARG A 192 -12.45 -5.80 15.40
CA ARG A 192 -12.25 -7.07 16.11
C ARG A 192 -11.02 -7.01 17.01
N GLY A 193 -10.89 -7.98 17.93
CA GLY A 193 -9.66 -8.14 18.72
C GLY A 193 -8.45 -8.43 17.82
N GLY A 194 -7.39 -7.64 17.99
CA GLY A 194 -6.20 -7.61 17.14
C GLY A 194 -6.00 -6.24 16.53
N ILE A 195 -5.17 -6.15 15.50
CA ILE A 195 -4.81 -4.93 14.80
C ILE A 195 -5.55 -4.86 13.46
N THR A 196 -6.39 -3.85 13.28
CA THR A 196 -7.04 -3.54 12.00
C THR A 196 -6.36 -2.34 11.34
N GLU A 197 -6.11 -2.41 10.05
CA GLU A 197 -5.78 -1.25 9.23
C GLU A 197 -7.03 -0.72 8.52
N ILE A 198 -7.20 0.60 8.52
CA ILE A 198 -8.17 1.33 7.69
C ILE A 198 -7.38 2.23 6.75
N MET A 199 -7.60 2.09 5.44
CA MET A 199 -7.00 2.90 4.40
C MET A 199 -7.86 4.13 4.11
N CYS A 200 -7.23 5.27 3.83
CA CYS A 200 -7.91 6.49 3.35
C CYS A 200 -6.98 7.33 2.46
N HIS A 201 -7.56 8.37 1.81
CA HIS A 201 -6.85 9.24 0.88
C HIS A 201 -7.21 10.72 1.08
N PRO A 202 -7.07 11.29 2.29
CA PRO A 202 -7.41 12.70 2.51
C PRO A 202 -6.48 13.61 1.70
N GLY A 203 -7.03 14.63 1.04
CA GLY A 203 -6.22 15.56 0.26
C GLY A 203 -7.02 16.76 -0.20
N TYR A 204 -6.34 17.89 -0.35
CA TYR A 204 -6.86 19.07 -1.04
C TYR A 204 -6.65 18.91 -2.55
N GLU A 205 -7.52 19.52 -3.31
CA GLU A 205 -7.31 19.70 -4.76
C GLU A 205 -6.12 20.62 -5.01
N ASP A 206 -5.34 20.28 -6.03
CA ASP A 206 -4.25 21.10 -6.56
C ASP A 206 -3.98 20.76 -8.03
N GLU A 207 -3.05 21.45 -8.67
CA GLU A 207 -2.75 21.32 -10.10
C GLU A 207 -2.39 19.89 -10.53
N VAL A 208 -1.84 19.06 -9.66
CA VAL A 208 -1.50 17.66 -9.95
C VAL A 208 -2.76 16.79 -10.02
N LEU A 209 -3.82 17.18 -9.30
CA LEU A 209 -5.09 16.47 -9.21
C LEU A 209 -6.20 17.09 -10.08
N MET A 210 -5.91 18.16 -10.84
CA MET A 210 -6.89 18.92 -11.65
C MET A 210 -7.40 18.18 -12.88
N GLU A 211 -6.85 17.04 -13.27
CA GLU A 211 -7.53 16.16 -14.23
C GLU A 211 -8.90 15.77 -13.65
N PRO A 212 -10.00 15.88 -14.41
CA PRO A 212 -11.31 15.46 -13.94
C PRO A 212 -11.27 13.99 -13.52
N SER A 213 -11.18 13.77 -12.22
CA SER A 213 -11.04 12.44 -11.65
C SER A 213 -12.03 12.28 -10.51
N PRO A 214 -12.75 11.16 -10.45
CA PRO A 214 -13.59 10.83 -9.29
C PRO A 214 -12.81 10.84 -7.96
N TRP A 215 -11.50 10.73 -8.04
CA TRP A 215 -10.62 10.74 -6.86
C TRP A 215 -10.48 12.12 -6.20
N ALA A 216 -10.67 13.23 -6.93
CA ALA A 216 -10.64 14.57 -6.34
C ALA A 216 -11.78 14.73 -5.32
N ASP A 217 -13.00 14.37 -5.69
CA ASP A 217 -14.15 14.41 -4.78
C ASP A 217 -13.99 13.44 -3.60
N ILE A 218 -13.49 12.23 -3.84
CA ILE A 218 -13.22 11.25 -2.80
C ILE A 218 -12.24 11.82 -1.78
N ARG A 219 -11.13 12.40 -2.21
CA ARG A 219 -10.10 12.96 -1.33
C ARG A 219 -10.65 14.11 -0.47
N LYS A 220 -11.43 15.01 -1.06
CA LYS A 220 -12.06 16.13 -0.36
C LYS A 220 -13.02 15.67 0.72
N GLN A 221 -13.85 14.68 0.42
CA GLN A 221 -14.81 14.14 1.39
C GLN A 221 -14.08 13.36 2.49
N GLU A 222 -13.08 12.56 2.16
CA GLU A 222 -12.26 11.86 3.15
C GLU A 222 -11.46 12.87 4.01
N LEU A 223 -10.95 13.96 3.43
CA LEU A 223 -10.32 15.02 4.20
C LEU A 223 -11.28 15.57 5.26
N ALA A 224 -12.52 15.92 4.88
CA ALA A 224 -13.51 16.42 5.83
C ALA A 224 -13.85 15.41 6.95
N LEU A 225 -13.84 14.11 6.65
CA LEU A 225 -14.06 13.05 7.64
C LEU A 225 -12.86 12.90 8.60
N PHE A 226 -11.66 12.78 8.06
CA PHE A 226 -10.47 12.49 8.86
C PHE A 226 -9.84 13.72 9.53
N THR A 227 -10.30 14.94 9.19
CA THR A 227 -10.00 16.18 9.96
C THR A 227 -11.07 16.49 11.00
N SER A 228 -12.21 15.80 10.98
CA SER A 228 -13.25 16.00 12.01
C SER A 228 -12.89 15.25 13.31
N PRO A 229 -13.37 15.71 14.47
CA PRO A 229 -13.15 15.01 15.74
C PRO A 229 -13.91 13.68 15.84
N GLU A 230 -14.73 13.34 14.86
CA GLU A 230 -15.63 12.18 14.92
C GLU A 230 -14.90 10.85 15.02
N VAL A 231 -13.77 10.69 14.28
CA VAL A 231 -12.97 9.48 14.32
C VAL A 231 -12.36 9.26 15.70
N ALA A 232 -11.69 10.28 16.24
CA ALA A 232 -11.07 10.22 17.57
C ALA A 232 -12.11 9.99 18.66
N ASN A 233 -13.25 10.71 18.62
CA ASN A 233 -14.34 10.56 19.57
C ASN A 233 -14.98 9.17 19.52
N THR A 234 -15.18 8.61 18.31
CA THR A 234 -15.73 7.26 18.15
C THR A 234 -14.78 6.22 18.72
N LEU A 235 -13.49 6.29 18.42
CA LEU A 235 -12.47 5.38 18.95
C LEU A 235 -12.41 5.43 20.48
N ALA A 236 -12.42 6.63 21.07
CA ALA A 236 -12.44 6.82 22.52
C ALA A 236 -13.70 6.20 23.14
N ALA A 237 -14.88 6.45 22.57
CA ALA A 237 -16.16 5.94 23.07
C ALA A 237 -16.25 4.41 23.07
N ILE A 238 -15.61 3.74 22.10
CA ILE A 238 -15.60 2.26 22.01
C ILE A 238 -14.39 1.63 22.69
N GLY A 239 -13.51 2.42 23.31
CA GLY A 239 -12.30 1.92 24.00
C GLY A 239 -11.28 1.29 23.07
N VAL A 240 -11.13 1.79 21.85
CA VAL A 240 -10.12 1.34 20.87
C VAL A 240 -8.92 2.27 20.87
N SER A 241 -7.72 1.71 20.98
CA SER A 241 -6.48 2.49 20.95
C SER A 241 -5.99 2.67 19.50
N PRO A 242 -5.88 3.92 18.99
CA PRO A 242 -5.17 4.18 17.75
C PRO A 242 -3.67 3.89 17.96
N ILE A 243 -3.09 3.18 17.01
CA ILE A 243 -1.66 2.84 16.97
C ILE A 243 -1.11 3.10 15.58
N ASN A 244 0.18 3.00 15.38
CA ASN A 244 0.80 3.10 14.07
C ASN A 244 1.66 1.87 13.73
N TYR A 245 2.16 1.80 12.52
CA TYR A 245 2.90 0.64 12.01
C TYR A 245 4.21 0.33 12.74
N ARG A 246 4.78 1.26 13.54
CA ARG A 246 6.02 1.01 14.30
C ARG A 246 5.88 -0.17 15.27
N VAL A 247 4.68 -0.44 15.78
CA VAL A 247 4.44 -1.58 16.70
C VAL A 247 4.65 -2.94 16.04
N LEU A 248 4.55 -3.01 14.72
CA LEU A 248 4.73 -4.22 13.94
C LEU A 248 6.17 -4.41 13.42
N GLN A 249 7.05 -3.42 13.57
CA GLN A 249 8.43 -3.52 13.12
C GLN A 249 9.20 -4.61 13.87
N ARG A 250 10.20 -5.18 13.22
CA ARG A 250 11.12 -6.18 13.80
C ARG A 250 12.55 -5.71 13.64
N ARG A 251 13.46 -6.30 14.41
CA ARG A 251 14.89 -6.19 14.10
C ARG A 251 15.15 -6.80 12.72
N LYS A 252 15.96 -6.12 11.90
CA LYS A 252 16.38 -6.66 10.60
C LYS A 252 16.99 -8.05 10.80
N PRO A 253 16.59 -9.06 10.00
CA PRO A 253 17.18 -10.39 10.10
C PRO A 253 18.68 -10.33 9.82
N SER A 254 19.45 -11.13 10.54
CA SER A 254 20.90 -11.23 10.33
C SER A 254 21.23 -11.71 8.90
N ALA A 255 22.44 -11.41 8.42
CA ALA A 255 22.91 -11.88 7.12
C ALA A 255 22.83 -13.42 7.01
N ARG A 256 23.08 -14.13 8.10
CA ARG A 256 22.97 -15.59 8.21
C ARG A 256 21.53 -16.09 8.03
N SER A 257 20.54 -15.40 8.60
CA SER A 257 19.12 -15.72 8.44
C SER A 257 18.66 -15.51 6.99
N ARG A 258 19.13 -14.42 6.35
CA ARG A 258 18.83 -14.11 4.95
C ARG A 258 19.44 -15.14 3.98
N ALA A 259 20.66 -15.60 4.24
CA ALA A 259 21.35 -16.63 3.46
C ALA A 259 20.65 -18.00 3.54
N ARG A 260 20.19 -18.40 4.71
CA ARG A 260 19.41 -19.66 4.89
C ARG A 260 18.12 -19.66 4.06
N TYR A 261 17.44 -18.53 3.94
CA TYR A 261 16.23 -18.42 3.12
C TYR A 261 16.53 -18.51 1.61
N ARG A 262 17.63 -17.89 1.16
CA ARG A 262 18.09 -18.00 -0.24
C ARG A 262 18.41 -19.45 -0.62
N SER A 263 19.07 -20.20 0.24
CA SER A 263 19.43 -21.60 -0.02
C SER A 263 18.23 -22.55 -0.04
N LYS A 264 17.23 -22.33 0.83
CA LYS A 264 15.97 -23.09 0.81
C LYS A 264 15.15 -22.81 -0.45
N SER A 265 15.06 -21.55 -0.87
CA SER A 265 14.39 -21.13 -2.10
C SER A 265 15.02 -21.73 -3.37
N ALA A 266 16.35 -21.83 -3.41
CA ALA A 266 17.07 -22.45 -4.52
C ALA A 266 16.86 -23.99 -4.59
N ARG A 267 16.77 -24.67 -3.45
CA ARG A 267 16.46 -26.11 -3.38
C ARG A 267 15.01 -26.41 -3.82
N THR A 268 14.04 -25.60 -3.40
CA THR A 268 12.63 -25.79 -3.78
C THR A 268 12.41 -25.58 -5.29
N ARG A 269 13.15 -24.65 -5.93
CA ARG A 269 13.09 -24.45 -7.39
C ARG A 269 13.63 -25.65 -8.20
N ARG A 270 14.55 -26.45 -7.64
CA ARG A 270 15.10 -27.66 -8.33
C ARG A 270 14.18 -28.88 -8.24
N LEU A 271 13.18 -28.87 -7.35
CA LEU A 271 12.28 -30.01 -7.08
C LEU A 271 10.88 -29.87 -7.69
N LEU A 272 10.57 -28.76 -8.32
CA LEU A 272 9.29 -28.57 -9.01
C LEU A 272 9.48 -28.72 -10.52
N PRO A 273 8.79 -29.67 -11.20
CA PRO A 273 8.79 -29.73 -12.64
C PRO A 273 8.17 -28.45 -13.21
N SER A 274 8.74 -27.95 -14.30
CA SER A 274 8.25 -26.78 -15.05
C SER A 274 6.88 -27.09 -15.64
N GLN A 275 5.84 -26.79 -14.91
CA GLN A 275 4.48 -26.78 -15.49
C GLN A 275 4.22 -25.41 -16.16
N PRO A 276 3.64 -25.39 -17.38
CA PRO A 276 3.36 -24.13 -18.06
C PRO A 276 2.32 -23.33 -17.29
N TYR A 277 2.64 -22.06 -17.02
CA TYR A 277 1.85 -21.07 -16.27
C TYR A 277 0.39 -20.89 -16.78
N ALA A 278 0.13 -21.32 -18.03
CA ALA A 278 -1.19 -21.21 -18.67
C ALA A 278 -2.30 -22.07 -18.02
N VAL A 279 -1.96 -23.16 -17.34
CA VAL A 279 -2.95 -24.10 -16.75
C VAL A 279 -3.54 -23.57 -15.44
N LEU A 280 -2.70 -22.93 -14.61
CA LEU A 280 -3.15 -22.38 -13.33
C LEU A 280 -4.03 -21.12 -13.50
N GLN A 281 -3.81 -20.33 -14.55
CA GLN A 281 -4.66 -19.17 -14.86
C GLN A 281 -6.05 -19.56 -15.37
N ARG A 282 -6.21 -20.67 -16.09
CA ARG A 282 -7.54 -21.16 -16.50
C ARG A 282 -8.40 -21.58 -15.30
N GLN A 283 -7.82 -22.29 -14.35
CA GLN A 283 -8.58 -22.76 -13.16
C GLN A 283 -8.97 -21.61 -12.23
N SER A 284 -8.15 -20.57 -12.09
CA SER A 284 -8.49 -19.40 -11.27
C SER A 284 -9.54 -18.49 -11.96
N ARG A 285 -9.52 -18.38 -13.30
CA ARG A 285 -10.56 -17.67 -14.07
C ARG A 285 -11.93 -18.37 -14.03
N GLU A 286 -11.95 -19.69 -14.06
CA GLU A 286 -13.21 -20.46 -13.97
C GLU A 286 -13.81 -20.41 -12.56
N LYS A 287 -12.98 -20.45 -11.51
CA LYS A 287 -13.44 -20.23 -10.12
C LYS A 287 -13.96 -18.82 -9.89
N ARG A 288 -13.33 -17.78 -10.47
CA ARG A 288 -13.85 -16.41 -10.42
C ARG A 288 -15.18 -16.24 -11.15
N LYS A 289 -15.36 -16.87 -12.31
CA LYS A 289 -16.65 -16.81 -13.04
C LYS A 289 -17.80 -17.45 -12.26
N ARG A 290 -17.57 -18.52 -11.52
CA ARG A 290 -18.58 -19.16 -10.65
C ARG A 290 -18.92 -18.30 -9.42
N SER A 291 -17.93 -17.68 -8.79
CA SER A 291 -18.14 -16.80 -7.62
C SER A 291 -18.82 -15.47 -7.96
N ILE A 292 -18.62 -14.92 -9.18
CA ILE A 292 -19.24 -13.65 -9.62
C ILE A 292 -20.71 -13.87 -10.02
N ASN A 293 -21.09 -15.06 -10.46
CA ASN A 293 -22.49 -15.37 -10.77
C ASN A 293 -23.38 -15.59 -9.52
N GLU A 294 -22.79 -15.82 -8.36
CA GLU A 294 -23.54 -16.02 -7.11
C GLU A 294 -23.71 -14.76 -6.26
N LYS A 295 -22.99 -13.66 -6.55
CA LYS A 295 -23.15 -12.39 -5.85
C LYS A 295 -23.19 -11.23 -6.84
N LYS A 296 -24.36 -10.95 -7.40
CA LYS A 296 -24.63 -9.70 -8.12
C LYS A 296 -24.59 -8.53 -7.15
N VAL A 297 -23.43 -7.90 -7.02
CA VAL A 297 -23.27 -6.51 -6.61
C VAL A 297 -22.39 -5.86 -7.67
N PRO A 298 -22.85 -4.82 -8.38
CA PRO A 298 -22.10 -4.25 -9.49
C PRO A 298 -21.05 -3.27 -8.98
N PHE A 299 -19.80 -3.68 -8.91
CA PHE A 299 -18.68 -2.76 -8.91
C PHE A 299 -18.06 -2.75 -10.32
N ARG A 300 -18.46 -1.79 -11.13
CA ARG A 300 -17.79 -1.49 -12.41
C ARG A 300 -16.77 -0.39 -12.17
N TYR A 301 -15.48 -0.75 -12.23
CA TYR A 301 -14.45 0.22 -12.64
C TYR A 301 -14.73 0.56 -14.11
N ASN A 302 -15.24 1.72 -14.41
CA ASN A 302 -15.23 2.28 -15.75
C ASN A 302 -13.96 3.12 -15.94
N LYS A 303 -13.45 2.97 -17.16
CA LYS A 303 -12.23 3.54 -17.74
C LYS A 303 -12.08 5.03 -17.53
#